data_8731a8300a4366aa9ec80052b9b7c3cf
#
_entry.id   8731a8300a4366aa9ec80052b9b7c3cf
#
_cell.length_a   1.000
_cell.length_b   1.000
_cell.length_c   1.000
_cell.angle_alpha   90.00
_cell.angle_beta   90.00
_cell.angle_gamma   90.00
#
_symmetry.space_group_name_H-M   'P 1'
#
loop_
_entity.id
_entity.type
_entity.pdbx_description
1 polymer ?
#
loop_
_entity_poly.entity_id
_entity_poly.type
_entity_poly.pdbx_seq_one_letter_code
_entity_poly.pdbx_strand_id
1 'polypeptide(L)'
;MDGGVAAMVETKPKWLTYAEMASPLPRPQLPRNIHKSTERLVFCYQFYKVRPEWWQLADEEREEGKREFLDILHTFDRHLLIRPYSTLGLKSTTDFLLWLISKEMRGVELFTAALQHSFVGRYLDRPYTYLTLTRPSIYLRHSQRRLEGEAVEEHPEQEFTGDAPYFFLYPFTKTHEWYQLPYEQRREMMLEHFRIGNQFPTVKTYTSYSIGLDDYEFVVAFEAEDPNEFQECVMRLREAKARPYTLVDTPLFTCLKRTPEELVALVF
;
A
#
# COMPACT_ATOMS: atom_id res chain seq x y z
N MET A 1 -9.83 60.55 -10.41
CA MET A 1 -10.52 59.25 -10.11
C MET A 1 -9.50 58.15 -10.29
N ASP A 2 -8.80 57.88 -9.19
CA ASP A 2 -7.80 56.80 -9.16
C ASP A 2 -8.50 55.52 -8.87
N GLY A 3 -8.61 54.67 -9.88
CA GLY A 3 -9.09 53.31 -9.77
C GLY A 3 -7.96 52.40 -9.25
N GLY A 4 -7.85 52.30 -7.93
CA GLY A 4 -6.94 51.33 -7.32
C GLY A 4 -7.35 49.91 -7.66
N VAL A 5 -6.60 49.29 -8.55
CA VAL A 5 -6.64 47.82 -8.76
C VAL A 5 -6.09 47.18 -7.47
N ALA A 6 -6.98 46.70 -6.62
CA ALA A 6 -6.58 45.87 -5.49
C ALA A 6 -5.87 44.65 -6.04
N ALA A 7 -4.55 44.56 -5.83
CA ALA A 7 -3.81 43.35 -6.12
C ALA A 7 -4.42 42.22 -5.28
N MET A 8 -5.04 41.24 -5.95
CA MET A 8 -5.46 40.00 -5.31
C MET A 8 -4.20 39.38 -4.72
N VAL A 9 -4.09 39.41 -3.40
CA VAL A 9 -3.06 38.64 -2.70
C VAL A 9 -3.41 37.16 -2.97
N GLU A 10 -2.67 36.54 -3.87
CA GLU A 10 -2.75 35.12 -4.11
C GLU A 10 -2.41 34.41 -2.79
N THR A 11 -3.44 34.00 -2.08
CA THR A 11 -3.24 33.26 -0.84
C THR A 11 -2.74 31.86 -1.19
N LYS A 12 -1.53 31.55 -0.71
CA LYS A 12 -0.89 30.26 -0.88
C LYS A 12 -1.87 29.11 -0.56
N PRO A 13 -1.99 28.09 -1.42
CA PRO A 13 -2.86 26.95 -1.16
C PRO A 13 -2.53 26.29 0.19
N LYS A 14 -3.55 25.99 0.99
CA LYS A 14 -3.38 25.46 2.35
C LYS A 14 -2.61 24.14 2.38
N TRP A 15 -2.75 23.29 1.37
CA TRP A 15 -2.04 22.02 1.27
C TRP A 15 -0.51 22.20 1.21
N LEU A 16 -0.04 23.29 0.65
CA LEU A 16 1.39 23.59 0.53
C LEU A 16 2.06 23.79 1.89
N THR A 17 1.33 24.24 2.90
CA THR A 17 1.82 24.32 4.28
C THR A 17 2.20 22.93 4.82
N TYR A 18 1.40 21.91 4.55
CA TYR A 18 1.71 20.55 4.97
C TYR A 18 2.90 19.96 4.21
N ALA A 19 3.06 20.29 2.92
CA ALA A 19 4.24 19.90 2.14
C ALA A 19 5.53 20.52 2.71
N GLU A 20 5.50 21.79 3.13
CA GLU A 20 6.64 22.43 3.80
C GLU A 20 6.97 21.77 5.14
N MET A 21 5.96 21.39 5.93
CA MET A 21 6.16 20.64 7.17
C MET A 21 6.75 19.24 6.92
N ALA A 22 6.53 18.64 5.76
CA ALA A 22 7.10 17.37 5.35
C ALA A 22 8.55 17.51 4.82
N SER A 23 8.97 18.69 4.42
CA SER A 23 10.30 18.96 3.83
C SER A 23 11.49 18.37 4.58
N PRO A 24 11.52 18.34 5.95
CA PRO A 24 12.60 17.72 6.70
C PRO A 24 12.58 16.18 6.67
N LEU A 25 11.49 15.55 6.25
CA LEU A 25 11.37 14.10 6.30
C LEU A 25 12.20 13.43 5.19
N PRO A 26 13.01 12.43 5.53
CA PRO A 26 13.81 11.74 4.53
C PRO A 26 12.93 10.81 3.68
N ARG A 27 13.08 10.91 2.35
CA ARG A 27 12.44 9.98 1.42
C ARG A 27 12.95 8.56 1.67
N PRO A 28 12.07 7.57 1.87
CA PRO A 28 12.50 6.20 2.07
C PRO A 28 13.02 5.59 0.76
N GLN A 29 13.83 4.55 0.90
CA GLN A 29 14.17 3.66 -0.19
C GLN A 29 13.55 2.29 0.13
N LEU A 30 12.89 1.67 -0.86
CA LEU A 30 12.42 0.31 -0.69
C LEU A 30 13.64 -0.63 -0.68
N PRO A 31 13.79 -1.44 0.37
CA PRO A 31 14.83 -2.45 0.38
C PRO A 31 14.53 -3.51 -0.69
N ARG A 32 15.55 -3.98 -1.42
CA ARG A 32 15.41 -5.03 -2.45
C ARG A 32 14.69 -6.27 -1.91
N ASN A 33 14.96 -6.64 -0.68
CA ASN A 33 14.26 -7.72 0.02
C ASN A 33 13.70 -7.22 1.35
N ILE A 34 12.41 -6.91 1.37
CA ILE A 34 11.72 -6.39 2.55
C ILE A 34 11.66 -7.41 3.69
N HIS A 35 11.64 -8.72 3.38
CA HIS A 35 11.60 -9.76 4.40
C HIS A 35 12.92 -9.93 5.16
N LYS A 36 14.02 -9.45 4.57
CA LYS A 36 15.36 -9.45 5.19
C LYS A 36 15.75 -8.09 5.78
N SER A 37 15.07 -7.00 5.38
CA SER A 37 15.42 -5.65 5.85
C SER A 37 15.21 -5.47 7.34
N THR A 38 16.19 -4.86 8.00
CA THR A 38 16.08 -4.42 9.39
C THR A 38 15.49 -3.02 9.52
N GLU A 39 15.48 -2.24 8.43
CA GLU A 39 14.82 -0.94 8.39
C GLU A 39 13.32 -1.14 8.45
N ARG A 40 12.67 -0.43 9.37
CA ARG A 40 11.21 -0.45 9.48
C ARG A 40 10.63 0.73 8.73
N LEU A 41 9.78 0.41 7.76
CA LEU A 41 9.02 1.38 7.00
C LEU A 41 7.56 1.34 7.41
N VAL A 42 6.93 2.48 7.40
CA VAL A 42 5.49 2.64 7.50
C VAL A 42 4.90 2.41 6.13
N PHE A 43 4.00 1.44 6.00
CA PHE A 43 3.16 1.26 4.84
C PHE A 43 1.74 1.67 5.20
N CYS A 44 1.19 2.59 4.43
CA CYS A 44 -0.19 3.00 4.56
C CYS A 44 -0.89 2.87 3.21
N TYR A 45 -1.94 2.06 3.17
CA TYR A 45 -2.73 1.82 1.97
C TYR A 45 -4.04 2.59 2.09
N GLN A 46 -4.18 3.68 1.34
CA GLN A 46 -5.35 4.54 1.37
C GLN A 46 -6.17 4.36 0.09
N PHE A 47 -7.36 3.82 0.23
CA PHE A 47 -8.30 3.63 -0.87
C PHE A 47 -9.29 4.77 -0.91
N TYR A 48 -9.55 5.27 -2.11
CA TYR A 48 -10.38 6.44 -2.35
C TYR A 48 -11.53 6.13 -3.31
N LYS A 49 -12.62 6.84 -3.11
CA LYS A 49 -13.79 6.88 -3.99
C LYS A 49 -14.09 8.32 -4.35
N VAL A 50 -14.23 8.61 -5.64
CA VAL A 50 -14.65 9.94 -6.11
C VAL A 50 -16.15 10.09 -5.87
N ARG A 51 -16.53 11.19 -5.24
CA ARG A 51 -17.92 11.52 -4.97
C ARG A 51 -18.65 11.94 -6.23
N PRO A 52 -19.94 11.65 -6.36
CA PRO A 52 -20.72 12.05 -7.52
C PRO A 52 -20.74 13.56 -7.80
N GLU A 53 -20.57 14.38 -6.76
CA GLU A 53 -20.54 15.85 -6.85
C GLU A 53 -19.38 16.36 -7.70
N TRP A 54 -18.27 15.61 -7.81
CA TRP A 54 -17.16 15.93 -8.69
C TRP A 54 -17.59 16.10 -10.15
N TRP A 55 -18.51 15.25 -10.62
CA TRP A 55 -19.00 15.25 -11.99
C TRP A 55 -20.01 16.35 -12.28
N GLN A 56 -20.43 17.11 -11.25
CA GLN A 56 -21.31 18.28 -11.37
C GLN A 56 -20.55 19.60 -11.50
N LEU A 57 -19.22 19.55 -11.31
CA LEU A 57 -18.35 20.72 -11.46
C LEU A 57 -18.20 21.13 -12.92
N ALA A 58 -17.93 22.42 -13.15
CA ALA A 58 -17.51 22.91 -14.45
C ALA A 58 -16.18 22.28 -14.89
N ASP A 59 -15.96 22.19 -16.20
CA ASP A 59 -14.75 21.55 -16.74
C ASP A 59 -13.48 22.25 -16.25
N GLU A 60 -13.51 23.58 -16.15
CA GLU A 60 -12.38 24.40 -15.67
C GLU A 60 -12.03 24.09 -14.22
N GLU A 61 -13.03 23.91 -13.35
CA GLU A 61 -12.83 23.56 -11.94
C GLU A 61 -12.25 22.14 -11.80
N ARG A 62 -12.72 21.21 -12.63
CA ARG A 62 -12.17 19.83 -12.64
C ARG A 62 -10.73 19.81 -13.11
N GLU A 63 -10.38 20.56 -14.16
CA GLU A 63 -8.99 20.65 -14.65
C GLU A 63 -8.06 21.32 -13.65
N GLU A 64 -8.54 22.31 -12.90
CA GLU A 64 -7.77 22.91 -11.79
C GLU A 64 -7.55 21.90 -10.66
N GLY A 65 -8.59 21.17 -10.25
CA GLY A 65 -8.50 20.13 -9.23
C GLY A 65 -7.56 18.99 -9.62
N LYS A 66 -7.59 18.55 -10.89
CA LYS A 66 -6.64 17.54 -11.42
C LYS A 66 -5.20 18.01 -11.32
N ARG A 67 -4.92 19.26 -11.69
CA ARG A 67 -3.57 19.84 -11.58
C ARG A 67 -3.11 19.91 -10.13
N GLU A 68 -3.97 20.41 -9.23
CA GLU A 68 -3.65 20.47 -7.80
C GLU A 68 -3.34 19.08 -7.22
N PHE A 69 -4.13 18.07 -7.58
CA PHE A 69 -3.89 16.69 -7.13
C PHE A 69 -2.54 16.16 -7.61
N LEU A 70 -2.18 16.37 -8.87
CA LEU A 70 -0.87 16.00 -9.40
C LEU A 70 0.27 16.72 -8.69
N ASP A 71 0.12 18.03 -8.44
CA ASP A 71 1.12 18.83 -7.73
C ASP A 71 1.35 18.31 -6.31
N ILE A 72 0.28 17.90 -5.63
CA ILE A 72 0.37 17.27 -4.29
C ILE A 72 1.15 15.96 -4.38
N LEU A 73 0.79 15.07 -5.31
CA LEU A 73 1.49 13.78 -5.47
C LEU A 73 2.98 13.97 -5.74
N HIS A 74 3.34 14.83 -6.71
CA HIS A 74 4.72 15.09 -7.08
C HIS A 74 5.51 15.77 -5.96
N THR A 75 4.87 16.69 -5.22
CA THR A 75 5.54 17.39 -4.13
C THR A 75 5.86 16.44 -2.99
N PHE A 76 4.89 15.60 -2.60
CA PHE A 76 5.08 14.66 -1.50
C PHE A 76 5.94 13.44 -1.87
N ASP A 77 6.03 13.05 -3.15
CA ASP A 77 6.93 11.96 -3.57
C ASP A 77 8.42 12.27 -3.32
N ARG A 78 8.75 13.52 -2.98
CA ARG A 78 10.10 13.91 -2.52
C ARG A 78 10.39 13.48 -1.08
N HIS A 79 9.36 13.18 -0.28
CA HIS A 79 9.45 12.92 1.16
C HIS A 79 8.96 11.52 1.54
N LEU A 80 8.09 10.94 0.74
CA LEU A 80 7.62 9.57 0.87
C LEU A 80 7.49 8.95 -0.53
N LEU A 81 7.44 7.64 -0.64
CA LEU A 81 7.14 6.99 -1.91
C LEU A 81 5.63 6.86 -2.04
N ILE A 82 5.08 7.38 -3.12
CA ILE A 82 3.67 7.24 -3.45
C ILE A 82 3.53 6.29 -4.64
N ARG A 83 2.76 5.23 -4.47
CA ARG A 83 2.46 4.24 -5.51
C ARG A 83 0.97 4.30 -5.84
N PRO A 84 0.58 4.90 -6.98
CA PRO A 84 -0.81 4.98 -7.38
C PRO A 84 -1.25 3.73 -8.14
N TYR A 85 -2.47 3.29 -7.86
CA TYR A 85 -3.11 2.17 -8.53
C TYR A 85 -4.58 2.48 -8.77
N SER A 86 -5.13 2.04 -9.91
CA SER A 86 -6.57 2.10 -10.20
C SER A 86 -7.26 0.85 -9.68
N THR A 87 -8.42 1.02 -9.06
CA THR A 87 -9.40 -0.03 -8.74
C THR A 87 -10.69 0.16 -9.52
N LEU A 88 -10.70 1.12 -10.45
CA LEU A 88 -11.86 1.51 -11.24
C LEU A 88 -12.40 0.31 -12.04
N GLY A 89 -13.69 0.00 -11.88
CA GLY A 89 -14.33 -1.16 -12.50
C GLY A 89 -14.00 -2.50 -11.85
N LEU A 90 -13.00 -2.58 -10.97
CA LEU A 90 -12.56 -3.81 -10.30
C LEU A 90 -13.12 -3.95 -8.87
N LYS A 91 -13.44 -2.82 -8.24
CA LYS A 91 -14.04 -2.77 -6.89
C LYS A 91 -15.08 -1.67 -6.83
N SER A 92 -16.31 -2.00 -6.48
CA SER A 92 -17.42 -1.04 -6.47
C SER A 92 -17.28 0.05 -5.41
N THR A 93 -16.57 -0.23 -4.33
CA THR A 93 -16.41 0.66 -3.17
C THR A 93 -15.25 1.64 -3.30
N THR A 94 -14.38 1.48 -4.30
CA THR A 94 -13.17 2.32 -4.48
C THR A 94 -12.89 2.57 -5.95
N ASP A 95 -12.25 3.67 -6.28
CA ASP A 95 -11.80 4.01 -7.63
C ASP A 95 -10.28 3.93 -7.75
N PHE A 96 -9.55 4.24 -6.66
CA PHE A 96 -8.10 4.14 -6.66
C PHE A 96 -7.50 3.88 -5.27
N LEU A 97 -6.25 3.46 -5.28
CA LEU A 97 -5.39 3.26 -4.13
C LEU A 97 -4.15 4.16 -4.26
N LEU A 98 -3.80 4.84 -3.19
CA LEU A 98 -2.46 5.40 -2.98
C LEU A 98 -1.76 4.57 -1.91
N TRP A 99 -0.72 3.85 -2.31
CA TRP A 99 0.16 3.19 -1.35
C TRP A 99 1.28 4.14 -0.96
N LEU A 100 1.23 4.58 0.29
CA LEU A 100 2.17 5.51 0.89
C LEU A 100 3.24 4.73 1.66
N ILE A 101 4.50 5.00 1.39
CA ILE A 101 5.65 4.37 2.05
C ILE A 101 6.47 5.49 2.67
N SER A 102 6.66 5.44 3.98
CA SER A 102 7.34 6.48 4.75
C SER A 102 8.27 5.87 5.79
N LYS A 103 9.27 6.64 6.24
CA LYS A 103 10.07 6.28 7.42
C LYS A 103 9.32 6.55 8.72
N GLU A 104 8.40 7.50 8.71
CA GLU A 104 7.66 7.97 9.89
C GLU A 104 6.16 8.09 9.58
N MET A 105 5.31 7.83 10.57
CA MET A 105 3.85 8.00 10.46
C MET A 105 3.48 9.45 10.16
N ARG A 106 4.29 10.41 10.62
CA ARG A 106 4.09 11.83 10.35
C ARG A 106 4.07 12.16 8.85
N GLY A 107 4.84 11.46 8.01
CA GLY A 107 4.80 11.65 6.56
C GLY A 107 3.43 11.32 5.97
N VAL A 108 2.83 10.22 6.43
CA VAL A 108 1.47 9.81 6.04
C VAL A 108 0.43 10.81 6.52
N GLU A 109 0.55 11.28 7.77
CA GLU A 109 -0.36 12.28 8.35
C GLU A 109 -0.35 13.58 7.53
N LEU A 110 0.85 14.12 7.25
CA LEU A 110 1.00 15.38 6.51
C LEU A 110 0.50 15.28 5.08
N PHE A 111 0.79 14.18 4.38
CA PHE A 111 0.23 13.92 3.05
C PHE A 111 -1.29 13.88 3.08
N THR A 112 -1.85 13.14 4.04
CA THR A 112 -3.30 13.00 4.17
C THR A 112 -3.96 14.34 4.48
N ALA A 113 -3.34 15.15 5.35
CA ALA A 113 -3.81 16.51 5.66
C ALA A 113 -3.76 17.42 4.43
N ALA A 114 -2.66 17.36 3.65
CA ALA A 114 -2.55 18.13 2.42
C ALA A 114 -3.67 17.79 1.44
N LEU A 115 -3.88 16.50 1.18
CA LEU A 115 -4.95 16.04 0.28
C LEU A 115 -6.34 16.44 0.80
N GLN A 116 -6.61 16.27 2.10
CA GLN A 116 -7.90 16.60 2.70
C GLN A 116 -8.21 18.11 2.64
N HIS A 117 -7.18 18.96 2.67
CA HIS A 117 -7.31 20.42 2.60
C HIS A 117 -7.15 20.99 1.19
N SER A 118 -7.03 20.14 0.17
CA SER A 118 -7.03 20.53 -1.24
C SER A 118 -8.45 20.70 -1.78
N PHE A 119 -8.54 21.25 -2.98
CA PHE A 119 -9.83 21.35 -3.68
C PHE A 119 -10.41 19.97 -3.97
N VAL A 120 -9.60 19.08 -4.56
CA VAL A 120 -10.04 17.72 -4.92
C VAL A 120 -10.39 16.88 -3.69
N GLY A 121 -9.74 17.10 -2.57
CA GLY A 121 -9.98 16.36 -1.33
C GLY A 121 -11.42 16.46 -0.80
N ARG A 122 -12.15 17.54 -1.16
CA ARG A 122 -13.58 17.71 -0.83
C ARG A 122 -14.48 16.69 -1.52
N TYR A 123 -14.01 16.15 -2.64
CA TYR A 123 -14.74 15.22 -3.50
C TYR A 123 -14.22 13.79 -3.38
N LEU A 124 -13.45 13.49 -2.33
CA LEU A 124 -12.91 12.16 -2.08
C LEU A 124 -13.47 11.59 -0.78
N ASP A 125 -14.06 10.39 -0.87
CA ASP A 125 -14.23 9.51 0.27
C ASP A 125 -13.02 8.60 0.39
N ARG A 126 -12.70 8.19 1.63
CA ARG A 126 -11.63 7.25 1.93
C ARG A 126 -12.20 6.05 2.71
N PRO A 127 -12.84 5.10 1.99
CA PRO A 127 -13.55 4.00 2.63
C PRO A 127 -12.65 2.98 3.35
N TYR A 128 -11.38 2.87 2.93
CA TYR A 128 -10.44 1.96 3.58
C TYR A 128 -9.07 2.62 3.76
N THR A 129 -8.48 2.36 4.91
CA THR A 129 -7.10 2.70 5.23
C THR A 129 -6.50 1.54 6.01
N TYR A 130 -5.31 1.07 5.61
CA TYR A 130 -4.58 0.04 6.35
C TYR A 130 -3.20 0.57 6.71
N LEU A 131 -2.88 0.55 7.99
CA LEU A 131 -1.61 1.04 8.53
C LEU A 131 -0.77 -0.13 9.03
N THR A 132 0.44 -0.25 8.51
CA THR A 132 1.35 -1.36 8.84
C THR A 132 2.78 -0.88 9.02
N LEU A 133 3.58 -1.72 9.66
CA LEU A 133 5.04 -1.59 9.70
C LEU A 133 5.68 -2.81 9.04
N THR A 134 6.75 -2.57 8.27
CA THR A 134 7.58 -3.67 7.74
C THR A 134 8.40 -4.30 8.87
N ARG A 135 8.63 -5.60 8.78
CA ARG A 135 9.57 -6.30 9.66
C ARG A 135 10.02 -7.61 9.01
N PRO A 136 11.25 -8.06 9.30
CA PRO A 136 11.68 -9.37 8.86
C PRO A 136 10.80 -10.50 9.43
N SER A 137 10.55 -11.51 8.60
CA SER A 137 9.76 -12.68 9.02
C SER A 137 10.41 -13.39 10.21
N ILE A 138 9.63 -13.63 11.26
CA ILE A 138 10.09 -14.38 12.43
C ILE A 138 10.39 -15.85 12.11
N TYR A 139 9.76 -16.39 11.07
CA TYR A 139 9.93 -17.79 10.66
C TYR A 139 11.17 -18.02 9.79
N LEU A 140 11.67 -16.98 9.09
CA LEU A 140 12.87 -17.05 8.26
C LEU A 140 14.15 -16.75 9.05
N ARG A 141 14.11 -15.95 10.11
CA ARG A 141 15.30 -15.59 10.92
C ARG A 141 15.99 -16.78 11.59
N HIS A 142 15.26 -17.85 11.91
CA HIS A 142 15.81 -19.02 12.60
C HIS A 142 16.37 -20.07 11.65
N SER A 143 16.13 -19.98 10.34
CA SER A 143 16.77 -20.86 9.34
C SER A 143 18.26 -20.53 9.15
N GLN A 144 18.74 -19.36 9.57
CA GLN A 144 20.16 -18.99 9.56
C GLN A 144 20.96 -19.65 10.69
N ARG A 145 20.34 -20.23 11.72
CA ARG A 145 21.01 -21.16 12.63
C ARG A 145 20.87 -22.55 12.02
N ARG A 146 21.93 -22.99 11.34
CA ARG A 146 22.12 -24.32 10.80
C ARG A 146 21.46 -25.39 11.69
N LEU A 147 20.34 -25.93 11.25
CA LEU A 147 20.03 -27.33 11.50
C LEU A 147 20.68 -28.08 10.35
N GLU A 148 21.63 -28.92 10.70
CA GLU A 148 22.38 -29.78 9.78
C GLU A 148 21.41 -30.57 8.90
N GLY A 149 21.44 -30.36 7.59
CA GLY A 149 20.95 -31.30 6.61
C GLY A 149 19.84 -30.89 5.66
N GLU A 150 19.06 -29.81 5.91
CA GLU A 150 18.09 -29.31 4.94
C GLU A 150 18.39 -27.85 4.62
N ALA A 151 18.99 -27.63 3.45
CA ALA A 151 18.99 -26.31 2.83
C ALA A 151 17.53 -25.97 2.49
N VAL A 152 16.89 -25.19 3.36
CA VAL A 152 15.71 -24.45 2.92
C VAL A 152 16.25 -23.52 1.85
N GLU A 153 15.90 -23.78 0.59
CA GLU A 153 16.23 -22.88 -0.50
C GLU A 153 15.79 -21.50 -0.07
N GLU A 154 16.78 -20.60 0.11
CA GLU A 154 16.51 -19.22 0.34
C GLU A 154 15.61 -18.78 -0.81
N HIS A 155 14.49 -18.10 -0.47
CA HIS A 155 13.68 -17.46 -1.50
C HIS A 155 14.62 -16.77 -2.48
N PRO A 156 14.54 -17.06 -3.78
CA PRO A 156 15.25 -16.25 -4.76
C PRO A 156 14.94 -14.80 -4.40
N GLU A 157 15.94 -13.94 -4.41
CA GLU A 157 15.79 -12.54 -4.00
C GLU A 157 14.64 -11.94 -4.81
N GLN A 158 13.46 -11.96 -4.23
CA GLN A 158 12.28 -11.36 -4.83
C GLN A 158 12.44 -9.86 -4.66
N GLU A 159 13.09 -9.25 -5.65
CA GLU A 159 13.13 -7.80 -5.72
C GLU A 159 11.71 -7.29 -5.93
N PHE A 160 11.22 -6.60 -4.93
CA PHE A 160 10.01 -5.83 -5.09
C PHE A 160 10.39 -4.54 -5.80
N THR A 161 9.85 -4.38 -6.97
CA THR A 161 10.10 -3.19 -7.76
C THR A 161 8.98 -2.16 -7.61
N GLY A 162 7.77 -2.59 -7.27
CA GLY A 162 6.57 -1.75 -7.35
C GLY A 162 6.16 -1.49 -8.79
N ASP A 163 6.64 -2.31 -9.74
CA ASP A 163 6.53 -2.04 -11.18
C ASP A 163 5.65 -3.03 -11.94
N ALA A 164 5.26 -4.13 -11.29
CA ALA A 164 4.34 -5.09 -11.90
C ALA A 164 2.96 -4.45 -12.20
N PRO A 165 2.31 -4.83 -13.32
CA PRO A 165 1.05 -4.23 -13.74
C PRO A 165 -0.12 -4.53 -12.80
N TYR A 166 -0.10 -5.67 -12.12
CA TYR A 166 -1.14 -6.09 -11.19
C TYR A 166 -0.65 -6.05 -9.75
N PHE A 167 -1.51 -5.51 -8.89
CA PHE A 167 -1.29 -5.44 -7.46
C PHE A 167 -2.53 -5.95 -6.73
N PHE A 168 -2.34 -6.90 -5.83
CA PHE A 168 -3.41 -7.48 -5.04
C PHE A 168 -3.13 -7.22 -3.57
N LEU A 169 -4.16 -6.85 -2.82
CA LEU A 169 -4.01 -6.52 -1.41
C LEU A 169 -5.21 -7.00 -0.61
N TYR A 170 -4.94 -7.57 0.56
CA TYR A 170 -5.97 -7.80 1.57
C TYR A 170 -5.38 -7.80 2.98
N PRO A 171 -6.14 -7.27 3.97
CA PRO A 171 -5.81 -7.45 5.37
C PRO A 171 -6.14 -8.89 5.79
N PHE A 172 -5.44 -9.41 6.80
CA PHE A 172 -5.85 -10.66 7.42
C PHE A 172 -5.54 -10.71 8.92
N THR A 173 -6.31 -11.58 9.61
CA THR A 173 -6.17 -11.83 11.03
C THR A 173 -6.12 -13.33 11.27
N LYS A 174 -5.24 -13.77 12.15
CA LYS A 174 -5.13 -15.16 12.59
C LYS A 174 -6.16 -15.47 13.66
N THR A 175 -6.52 -16.76 13.80
CA THR A 175 -7.34 -17.22 14.91
C THR A 175 -6.56 -17.17 16.23
N HIS A 176 -7.24 -17.17 17.38
CA HIS A 176 -6.58 -17.22 18.69
C HIS A 176 -5.75 -18.51 18.87
N GLU A 177 -6.27 -19.63 18.34
CA GLU A 177 -5.61 -20.93 18.42
C GLU A 177 -4.24 -20.90 17.72
N TRP A 178 -4.07 -20.11 16.64
CA TRP A 178 -2.77 -19.93 15.99
C TRP A 178 -1.68 -19.52 16.99
N TYR A 179 -1.98 -18.57 17.84
CA TYR A 179 -1.02 -18.04 18.81
C TYR A 179 -0.77 -18.97 20.00
N GLN A 180 -1.69 -19.90 20.27
CA GLN A 180 -1.54 -20.92 21.31
C GLN A 180 -0.69 -22.11 20.85
N LEU A 181 -0.54 -22.30 19.51
CA LEU A 181 0.34 -23.34 18.99
C LEU A 181 1.78 -23.12 19.39
N PRO A 182 2.53 -24.19 19.71
CA PRO A 182 3.98 -24.12 19.85
C PRO A 182 4.63 -23.47 18.62
N TYR A 183 5.71 -22.71 18.85
CA TYR A 183 6.41 -22.00 17.78
C TYR A 183 6.82 -22.94 16.63
N GLU A 184 7.34 -24.13 16.96
CA GLU A 184 7.81 -25.09 15.96
C GLU A 184 6.68 -25.60 15.03
N GLN A 185 5.47 -25.81 15.57
CA GLN A 185 4.32 -26.19 14.74
C GLN A 185 3.92 -25.04 13.78
N ARG A 186 3.89 -23.80 14.29
CA ARG A 186 3.62 -22.63 13.42
C ARG A 186 4.69 -22.48 12.35
N ARG A 187 5.95 -22.70 12.72
CA ARG A 187 7.09 -22.61 11.81
C ARG A 187 6.98 -23.67 10.71
N GLU A 188 6.66 -24.92 11.03
CA GLU A 188 6.48 -25.99 10.04
C GLU A 188 5.39 -25.67 9.02
N MET A 189 4.23 -25.21 9.49
CA MET A 189 3.12 -24.78 8.62
C MET A 189 3.51 -23.60 7.73
N MET A 190 4.27 -22.64 8.25
CA MET A 190 4.73 -21.50 7.46
C MET A 190 5.81 -21.88 6.47
N LEU A 191 6.68 -22.82 6.76
CA LEU A 191 7.63 -23.36 5.78
C LEU A 191 6.93 -24.07 4.62
N GLU A 192 5.87 -24.86 4.90
CA GLU A 192 5.02 -25.41 3.84
C GLU A 192 4.39 -24.31 2.99
N HIS A 193 3.81 -23.30 3.65
CA HIS A 193 3.22 -22.14 2.98
C HIS A 193 4.24 -21.43 2.04
N PHE A 194 5.47 -21.24 2.50
CA PHE A 194 6.53 -20.63 1.68
C PHE A 194 6.94 -21.52 0.51
N ARG A 195 7.03 -22.85 0.70
CA ARG A 195 7.32 -23.79 -0.40
C ARG A 195 6.25 -23.74 -1.49
N ILE A 196 4.98 -23.60 -1.11
CA ILE A 196 3.89 -23.42 -2.07
C ILE A 196 4.05 -22.09 -2.82
N GLY A 197 4.24 -20.99 -2.10
CA GLY A 197 4.44 -19.67 -2.72
C GLY A 197 5.64 -19.62 -3.68
N ASN A 198 6.72 -20.32 -3.36
CA ASN A 198 7.93 -20.39 -4.21
C ASN A 198 7.74 -21.12 -5.54
N GLN A 199 6.65 -21.86 -5.72
CA GLN A 199 6.30 -22.45 -7.00
C GLN A 199 5.82 -21.38 -8.01
N PHE A 200 5.57 -20.15 -7.55
CA PHE A 200 5.09 -19.02 -8.33
C PHE A 200 6.08 -17.84 -8.26
N PRO A 201 7.26 -17.93 -8.89
CA PRO A 201 8.34 -16.96 -8.74
C PRO A 201 8.01 -15.57 -9.28
N THR A 202 7.03 -15.47 -10.19
CA THR A 202 6.54 -14.20 -10.76
C THR A 202 5.58 -13.47 -9.83
N VAL A 203 5.00 -14.18 -8.83
CA VAL A 203 4.13 -13.60 -7.81
C VAL A 203 4.98 -13.16 -6.62
N LYS A 204 5.24 -11.88 -6.50
CA LYS A 204 6.03 -11.31 -5.40
C LYS A 204 5.12 -10.94 -4.24
N THR A 205 5.47 -11.35 -3.04
CA THR A 205 4.63 -11.23 -1.84
C THR A 205 5.23 -10.26 -0.83
N TYR A 206 4.37 -9.46 -0.24
CA TYR A 206 4.66 -8.56 0.88
C TYR A 206 3.72 -8.83 2.03
N THR A 207 4.24 -9.23 3.15
CA THR A 207 3.48 -9.26 4.40
C THR A 207 4.03 -8.20 5.35
N SER A 208 3.18 -7.25 5.70
CA SER A 208 3.45 -6.22 6.69
C SER A 208 2.55 -6.40 7.91
N TYR A 209 2.95 -5.79 9.04
CA TYR A 209 2.40 -6.08 10.36
C TYR A 209 1.58 -4.90 10.86
N SER A 210 0.32 -5.16 11.22
CA SER A 210 -0.62 -4.19 11.79
C SER A 210 -0.95 -4.46 13.26
N ILE A 211 -0.49 -5.56 13.83
CA ILE A 211 -0.81 -5.95 15.22
C ILE A 211 -0.57 -4.78 16.17
N GLY A 212 -1.63 -4.32 16.85
CA GLY A 212 -1.59 -3.20 17.78
C GLY A 212 -1.54 -1.82 17.14
N LEU A 213 -1.67 -1.73 15.81
CA LEU A 213 -1.68 -0.48 15.04
C LEU A 213 -3.00 -0.25 14.31
N ASP A 214 -3.68 -1.32 13.89
CA ASP A 214 -4.89 -1.29 13.10
C ASP A 214 -5.83 -2.43 13.55
N ASP A 215 -7.04 -2.48 13.03
CA ASP A 215 -8.06 -3.50 13.36
C ASP A 215 -7.67 -4.91 12.87
N TYR A 216 -6.78 -5.00 11.90
CA TYR A 216 -6.24 -6.26 11.38
C TYR A 216 -4.83 -6.52 11.91
N GLU A 217 -4.39 -7.77 11.86
CA GLU A 217 -3.05 -8.14 12.34
C GLU A 217 -1.97 -7.97 11.27
N PHE A 218 -2.34 -8.17 10.01
CA PHE A 218 -1.43 -8.16 8.87
C PHE A 218 -2.11 -7.57 7.65
N VAL A 219 -1.29 -7.02 6.76
CA VAL A 219 -1.68 -6.76 5.38
C VAL A 219 -0.72 -7.49 4.48
N VAL A 220 -1.25 -8.30 3.58
CA VAL A 220 -0.47 -8.94 2.53
C VAL A 220 -0.78 -8.26 1.20
N ALA A 221 0.29 -7.92 0.50
CA ALA A 221 0.24 -7.37 -0.84
C ALA A 221 1.03 -8.26 -1.78
N PHE A 222 0.58 -8.36 -3.02
CA PHE A 222 1.23 -9.14 -4.07
C PHE A 222 1.39 -8.27 -5.31
N GLU A 223 2.50 -8.49 -6.00
CA GLU A 223 2.71 -8.01 -7.36
C GLU A 223 2.80 -9.20 -8.30
N ALA A 224 2.17 -9.12 -9.46
CA ALA A 224 2.25 -10.14 -10.50
C ALA A 224 2.19 -9.52 -11.89
N GLU A 225 2.84 -10.19 -12.84
CA GLU A 225 2.74 -9.87 -14.27
C GLU A 225 1.46 -10.45 -14.88
N ASP A 226 0.99 -11.60 -14.34
CA ASP A 226 -0.20 -12.30 -14.79
C ASP A 226 -1.16 -12.57 -13.61
N PRO A 227 -2.43 -12.11 -13.68
CA PRO A 227 -3.41 -12.37 -12.64
C PRO A 227 -3.79 -13.85 -12.53
N ASN A 228 -3.62 -14.67 -13.60
CA ASN A 228 -3.86 -16.09 -13.53
C ASN A 228 -2.86 -16.79 -12.61
N GLU A 229 -1.59 -16.46 -12.70
CA GLU A 229 -0.56 -17.01 -11.80
C GLU A 229 -0.82 -16.65 -10.34
N PHE A 230 -1.26 -15.40 -10.08
CA PHE A 230 -1.67 -15.02 -8.75
C PHE A 230 -2.87 -15.84 -8.25
N GLN A 231 -3.88 -16.04 -9.09
CA GLN A 231 -5.05 -16.83 -8.73
C GLN A 231 -4.66 -18.29 -8.41
N GLU A 232 -3.85 -18.93 -9.24
CA GLU A 232 -3.34 -20.29 -8.99
C GLU A 232 -2.53 -20.36 -7.68
N CYS A 233 -1.65 -19.38 -7.43
CA CYS A 233 -0.91 -19.29 -6.19
C CYS A 233 -1.84 -19.26 -4.97
N VAL A 234 -2.85 -18.39 -4.99
CA VAL A 234 -3.82 -18.28 -3.90
C VAL A 234 -4.63 -19.56 -3.74
N MET A 235 -5.08 -20.21 -4.82
CA MET A 235 -5.80 -21.48 -4.78
C MET A 235 -4.96 -22.56 -4.09
N ARG A 236 -3.68 -22.68 -4.44
CA ARG A 236 -2.76 -23.64 -3.79
C ARG A 236 -2.53 -23.30 -2.31
N LEU A 237 -2.41 -22.01 -1.97
CA LEU A 237 -2.25 -21.57 -0.58
C LEU A 237 -3.51 -21.81 0.28
N ARG A 238 -4.71 -21.92 -0.34
CA ARG A 238 -5.94 -22.29 0.37
C ARG A 238 -5.93 -23.74 0.90
N GLU A 239 -5.11 -24.61 0.30
CA GLU A 239 -4.94 -26.01 0.70
C GLU A 239 -3.88 -26.19 1.79
N ALA A 240 -3.07 -25.15 2.10
CA ALA A 240 -1.98 -25.21 3.07
C ALA A 240 -2.46 -25.42 4.50
N LYS A 241 -1.69 -26.13 5.32
CA LYS A 241 -1.98 -26.42 6.73
C LYS A 241 -2.19 -25.17 7.60
N ALA A 242 -1.61 -24.05 7.21
CA ALA A 242 -1.79 -22.78 7.92
C ALA A 242 -3.15 -22.10 7.65
N ARG A 243 -3.90 -22.56 6.62
CA ARG A 243 -5.16 -21.91 6.19
C ARG A 243 -6.27 -21.96 7.24
N PRO A 244 -6.53 -23.04 7.96
CA PRO A 244 -7.58 -23.08 9.00
C PRO A 244 -7.40 -22.04 10.12
N TYR A 245 -6.18 -21.55 10.29
CA TYR A 245 -5.85 -20.53 11.29
C TYR A 245 -5.96 -19.09 10.77
N THR A 246 -6.61 -18.86 9.64
CA THR A 246 -6.93 -17.52 9.15
C THR A 246 -8.39 -17.22 9.47
N LEU A 247 -8.63 -16.23 10.37
CA LEU A 247 -9.96 -15.83 10.80
C LEU A 247 -10.64 -14.94 9.75
N VAL A 248 -9.90 -13.93 9.27
CA VAL A 248 -10.38 -12.95 8.28
C VAL A 248 -9.29 -12.71 7.25
N ASP A 249 -9.66 -12.64 5.97
CA ASP A 249 -8.79 -12.27 4.85
C ASP A 249 -9.55 -11.45 3.79
N THR A 250 -10.42 -10.58 4.25
CA THR A 250 -11.24 -9.68 3.42
C THR A 250 -11.28 -8.27 4.03
N PRO A 251 -11.58 -7.22 3.23
CA PRO A 251 -11.86 -7.24 1.80
C PRO A 251 -10.59 -7.45 0.95
N LEU A 252 -10.73 -8.09 -0.23
CA LEU A 252 -9.66 -8.26 -1.20
C LEU A 252 -9.79 -7.17 -2.28
N PHE A 253 -8.65 -6.60 -2.68
CA PHE A 253 -8.57 -5.59 -3.73
C PHE A 253 -7.66 -6.07 -4.84
N THR A 254 -8.16 -5.96 -6.07
CA THR A 254 -7.39 -6.10 -7.30
C THR A 254 -7.15 -4.69 -7.85
N CYS A 255 -5.90 -4.36 -8.12
CA CYS A 255 -5.48 -3.03 -8.50
C CYS A 255 -4.58 -3.08 -9.73
N LEU A 256 -4.66 -2.06 -10.58
CA LEU A 256 -3.80 -1.88 -11.74
C LEU A 256 -2.85 -0.71 -11.50
N LYS A 257 -1.56 -0.95 -11.67
CA LYS A 257 -0.56 0.11 -11.53
C LYS A 257 -0.80 1.23 -12.54
N ARG A 258 -0.60 2.46 -12.10
CA ARG A 258 -0.69 3.68 -12.92
C ARG A 258 0.43 4.65 -12.56
N THR A 259 0.78 5.50 -13.50
CA THR A 259 1.47 6.76 -13.16
C THR A 259 0.46 7.73 -12.53
N PRO A 260 0.91 8.78 -11.82
CA PRO A 260 0.01 9.83 -11.33
C PRO A 260 -0.89 10.42 -12.42
N GLU A 261 -0.31 10.68 -13.61
CA GLU A 261 -1.00 11.26 -14.77
C GLU A 261 -2.06 10.31 -15.34
N GLU A 262 -1.71 9.03 -15.51
CA GLU A 262 -2.65 8.01 -15.95
C GLU A 262 -3.80 7.83 -14.96
N LEU A 263 -3.49 7.86 -13.65
CA LEU A 263 -4.52 7.75 -12.62
C LEU A 263 -5.51 8.90 -12.72
N VAL A 264 -5.00 10.14 -12.82
CA VAL A 264 -5.83 11.35 -12.93
C VAL A 264 -6.70 11.29 -14.17
N ALA A 265 -6.15 10.92 -15.31
CA ALA A 265 -6.89 10.82 -16.58
C ALA A 265 -8.01 9.76 -16.54
N LEU A 266 -7.86 8.71 -15.70
CA LEU A 266 -8.84 7.63 -15.60
C LEU A 266 -9.93 7.89 -14.56
N VAL A 267 -9.58 8.60 -13.48
CA VAL A 267 -10.42 8.65 -12.27
C VAL A 267 -11.15 9.97 -12.14
N PHE A 268 -10.62 11.03 -12.72
CA PHE A 268 -11.14 12.40 -12.67
C PHE A 268 -11.43 12.95 -14.09
#